data_499dcb81a21375e734a4123094346a7c
#
_entry.id   499dcb81a21375e734a4123094346a7c
#
_cell.length_a   1.000
_cell.length_b   1.000
_cell.length_c   1.000
_cell.angle_alpha   90.00
_cell.angle_beta   90.00
_cell.angle_gamma   90.00
#
_symmetry.space_group_name_H-M   'P 1'
#
loop_
_entity.id
_entity.type
_entity.pdbx_description
1 polymer ?
#
loop_
_entity_poly.entity_id
_entity_poly.type
_entity_poly.pdbx_seq_one_letter_code
_entity_poly.pdbx_strand_id
1 'polypeptide(L)'
;ENRSPMTAMPGRFGVLFGGASEKSGTRNFNWEQLTLQGGFGLRKELNDELKLFYGINYRFTRIDEGGFSSGADLSHLHDLIVPFSFIYNSSNSPWSFFAQISGQLATDFSAITSDDFDYSARLGAQYKFSNTFSLNFGAARVRNFGNAMVLPALGCTWQPAKDWSFTLLGPRITLSHQISDH
;
A
#
# COMPACT_ATOMS: atom_id res chain seq x y z
N GLU A 1 -0.98 -13.80 -32.85
CA GLU A 1 -0.92 -13.75 -31.36
C GLU A 1 -0.80 -12.28 -30.94
N ASN A 2 -1.97 -11.70 -30.66
CA ASN A 2 -2.05 -10.27 -30.33
C ASN A 2 -1.66 -10.12 -28.84
N ARG A 3 -0.38 -9.95 -28.57
CA ARG A 3 0.11 -9.70 -27.20
C ARG A 3 -0.23 -8.27 -26.83
N SER A 4 -1.16 -8.08 -25.91
CA SER A 4 -1.45 -6.76 -25.34
C SER A 4 -0.16 -6.13 -24.82
N PRO A 5 0.15 -4.88 -25.22
CA PRO A 5 1.38 -4.23 -24.78
C PRO A 5 1.40 -4.01 -23.27
N MET A 6 2.59 -4.08 -22.70
CA MET A 6 2.78 -3.61 -21.32
C MET A 6 2.61 -2.11 -21.28
N THR A 7 1.81 -1.63 -20.35
CA THR A 7 1.61 -0.20 -20.13
C THR A 7 2.33 0.23 -18.86
N ALA A 8 3.19 1.23 -18.97
CA ALA A 8 3.80 1.86 -17.81
C ALA A 8 2.73 2.59 -17.01
N MET A 9 2.69 2.35 -15.70
CA MET A 9 1.89 3.15 -14.80
C MET A 9 2.70 4.39 -14.39
N PRO A 10 2.09 5.57 -14.30
CA PRO A 10 2.79 6.76 -13.88
C PRO A 10 3.42 6.52 -12.50
N GLY A 11 4.71 6.81 -12.40
CA GLY A 11 5.44 6.75 -11.14
C GLY A 11 4.84 7.73 -10.14
N ARG A 12 4.82 7.34 -8.86
CA ARG A 12 4.44 8.24 -7.78
C ARG A 12 5.71 8.66 -7.06
N PHE A 13 5.83 9.97 -6.85
CA PHE A 13 6.86 10.53 -6.01
C PHE A 13 6.19 11.30 -4.87
N GLY A 14 6.70 11.15 -3.67
CA GLY A 14 6.17 11.82 -2.49
C GLY A 14 7.28 12.19 -1.51
N VAL A 15 7.09 13.32 -0.86
CA VAL A 15 7.93 13.80 0.24
C VAL A 15 7.02 14.02 1.43
N LEU A 16 7.36 13.41 2.55
CA LEU A 16 6.64 13.57 3.82
C LEU A 16 7.61 14.13 4.85
N PHE A 17 7.19 15.19 5.51
CA PHE A 17 7.87 15.75 6.67
C PHE A 17 7.00 15.48 7.89
N GLY A 18 7.61 15.02 8.96
CA GLY A 18 6.97 14.83 10.24
C GLY A 18 7.93 15.17 11.35
N GLY A 19 7.41 15.64 12.44
CA GLY A 19 8.19 15.88 13.64
C GLY A 19 7.28 15.93 14.84
N ALA A 20 7.77 15.53 15.99
CA ALA A 20 7.12 15.72 17.28
C ALA A 20 8.14 16.16 18.32
N SER A 21 7.71 17.03 19.22
CA SER A 21 8.46 17.34 20.40
C SER A 21 7.62 17.05 21.63
N GLU A 22 8.17 16.30 22.55
CA GLU A 22 7.54 16.01 23.82
C GLU A 22 8.48 16.38 24.95
N LYS A 23 7.93 17.05 25.97
CA LYS A 23 8.66 17.41 27.17
C LYS A 23 8.19 16.50 28.30
N SER A 24 9.03 15.54 28.66
CA SER A 24 8.75 14.66 29.80
C SER A 24 9.77 14.94 30.91
N GLY A 25 9.34 15.64 31.94
CA GLY A 25 10.18 16.03 33.09
C GLY A 25 11.33 16.96 32.69
N THR A 26 12.57 16.56 32.97
CA THR A 26 13.80 17.29 32.64
C THR A 26 14.37 16.98 31.26
N ARG A 27 13.75 16.07 30.50
CA ARG A 27 14.21 15.67 29.17
C ARG A 27 13.30 16.22 28.10
N ASN A 28 13.87 16.88 27.12
CA ASN A 28 13.18 17.27 25.90
C ASN A 28 13.42 16.13 24.89
N PHE A 29 12.33 15.56 24.40
CA PHE A 29 12.36 14.60 23.31
C PHE A 29 11.94 15.31 22.04
N ASN A 30 12.85 15.44 21.08
CA ASN A 30 12.55 15.99 19.76
C ASN A 30 12.95 14.93 18.75
N TRP A 31 12.04 14.61 17.84
CA TRP A 31 12.39 13.82 16.67
C TRP A 31 11.89 14.52 15.41
N GLU A 32 12.69 14.43 14.38
CA GLU A 32 12.34 14.91 13.04
C GLU A 32 12.44 13.76 12.06
N GLN A 33 11.46 13.66 11.19
CA GLN A 33 11.40 12.61 10.18
C GLN A 33 11.29 13.24 8.79
N LEU A 34 12.20 12.85 7.90
CA LEU A 34 12.11 13.10 6.47
C LEU A 34 11.89 11.76 5.77
N THR A 35 10.81 11.62 5.00
CA THR A 35 10.58 10.46 4.17
C THR A 35 10.49 10.85 2.71
N LEU A 36 11.34 10.26 1.89
CA LEU A 36 11.29 10.32 0.43
C LEU A 36 10.79 8.98 -0.08
N GLN A 37 9.80 9.00 -0.96
CA GLN A 37 9.29 7.77 -1.56
C GLN A 37 9.09 7.95 -3.05
N GLY A 38 9.35 6.89 -3.80
CA GLY A 38 9.11 6.85 -5.23
C GLY A 38 8.87 5.42 -5.70
N GLY A 39 8.15 5.28 -6.78
CA GLY A 39 7.85 3.97 -7.32
C GLY A 39 7.51 4.00 -8.80
N PHE A 40 7.73 2.87 -9.44
CA PHE A 40 7.40 2.61 -10.83
C PHE A 40 6.60 1.31 -10.92
N GLY A 41 5.62 1.27 -11.80
CA GLY A 41 4.81 0.07 -12.01
C GLY A 41 4.57 -0.22 -13.47
N LEU A 42 4.30 -1.48 -13.75
CA LEU A 42 3.89 -1.97 -15.06
C LEU A 42 2.57 -2.71 -14.92
N ARG A 43 1.70 -2.51 -15.89
CA ARG A 43 0.43 -3.21 -16.05
C ARG A 43 0.47 -4.04 -17.32
N LYS A 44 0.04 -5.28 -17.24
CA LYS A 44 -0.16 -6.16 -18.38
C LYS A 44 -1.58 -6.72 -18.35
N GLU A 45 -2.33 -6.52 -19.39
CA GLU A 45 -3.61 -7.17 -19.61
C GLU A 45 -3.37 -8.49 -20.34
N LEU A 46 -3.71 -9.61 -19.74
CA LEU A 46 -3.61 -10.93 -20.37
C LEU A 46 -4.83 -11.22 -21.25
N ASN A 47 -5.98 -10.73 -20.79
CA ASN A 47 -7.25 -10.71 -21.52
C ASN A 47 -8.13 -9.63 -20.88
N ASP A 48 -9.39 -9.49 -21.35
CA ASP A 48 -10.34 -8.50 -20.86
C ASP A 48 -10.68 -8.67 -19.36
N GLU A 49 -10.54 -9.89 -18.85
CA GLU A 49 -10.88 -10.23 -17.47
C GLU A 49 -9.68 -10.23 -16.52
N LEU A 50 -8.47 -10.54 -17.01
CA LEU A 50 -7.28 -10.74 -16.17
C LEU A 50 -6.20 -9.70 -16.43
N LYS A 51 -5.86 -8.98 -15.38
CA LYS A 51 -4.82 -7.93 -15.36
C LYS A 51 -3.75 -8.25 -14.32
N LEU A 52 -2.51 -8.10 -14.74
CA LEU A 52 -1.34 -8.22 -13.87
C LEU A 52 -0.74 -6.84 -13.63
N PHE A 53 -0.26 -6.64 -12.40
CA PHE A 53 0.48 -5.45 -11.99
C PHE A 53 1.73 -5.89 -11.26
N TYR A 54 2.85 -5.26 -11.56
CA TYR A 54 4.09 -5.45 -10.85
C TYR A 54 4.87 -4.15 -10.85
N GLY A 55 5.73 -3.99 -9.88
CA GLY A 55 6.45 -2.74 -9.75
C GLY A 55 7.57 -2.81 -8.74
N ILE A 56 8.15 -1.68 -8.50
CA ILE A 56 9.15 -1.44 -7.49
C ILE A 56 8.84 -0.11 -6.82
N ASN A 57 8.85 -0.09 -5.51
CA ASN A 57 8.70 1.12 -4.70
C ASN A 57 9.90 1.21 -3.77
N TYR A 58 10.45 2.39 -3.66
CA TYR A 58 11.54 2.69 -2.76
C TYR A 58 11.12 3.82 -1.84
N ARG A 59 11.45 3.67 -0.57
CA ARG A 59 11.24 4.68 0.46
C ARG A 59 12.52 4.83 1.27
N PHE A 60 12.95 6.06 1.41
CA PHE A 60 14.00 6.47 2.31
C PHE A 60 13.40 7.25 3.45
N THR A 61 13.76 6.91 4.67
CA THR A 61 13.35 7.63 5.88
C THR A 61 14.58 7.99 6.68
N ARG A 62 14.72 9.26 6.96
CA ARG A 62 15.71 9.78 7.90
C ARG A 62 15.00 10.19 9.18
N ILE A 63 15.51 9.74 10.31
CA ILE A 63 15.01 10.09 11.64
C ILE A 63 16.17 10.74 12.40
N ASP A 64 15.99 12.00 12.78
CA ASP A 64 16.91 12.71 13.66
C ASP A 64 16.31 12.73 15.07
N GLU A 65 16.96 12.05 16.00
CA GLU A 65 16.56 11.99 17.41
C GLU A 65 17.44 12.94 18.24
N GLY A 66 16.87 14.05 18.65
CA GLY A 66 17.52 14.99 19.58
C GLY A 66 17.47 14.45 21.01
N GLY A 67 18.57 13.86 21.50
CA GLY A 67 18.73 13.56 22.93
C GLY A 67 18.74 12.07 23.35
N PHE A 68 18.69 11.12 22.45
CA PHE A 68 18.89 9.71 22.76
C PHE A 68 20.22 9.19 22.23
N SER A 69 21.13 8.82 23.11
CA SER A 69 22.24 7.95 22.78
C SER A 69 21.80 6.49 22.93
N SER A 70 20.88 6.03 22.11
CA SER A 70 20.69 4.60 21.94
C SER A 70 21.78 4.11 20.98
N GLY A 71 22.51 3.09 21.34
CA GLY A 71 23.65 2.59 20.55
C GLY A 71 23.29 1.99 19.18
N ALA A 72 22.09 2.21 18.67
CA ALA A 72 21.68 1.91 17.32
C ALA A 72 21.45 3.23 16.58
N ASP A 73 22.28 3.52 15.60
CA ASP A 73 22.12 4.65 14.71
C ASP A 73 21.01 4.34 13.69
N LEU A 74 19.76 4.48 14.11
CA LEU A 74 18.58 4.34 13.24
C LEU A 74 18.33 5.55 12.33
N SER A 75 19.35 6.38 12.13
CA SER A 75 19.23 7.65 11.42
C SER A 75 18.76 7.52 9.98
N HIS A 76 18.97 6.36 9.35
CA HIS A 76 18.66 6.15 7.94
C HIS A 76 18.02 4.76 7.73
N LEU A 77 16.79 4.74 7.26
CA LEU A 77 16.09 3.51 6.91
C LEU A 77 15.72 3.51 5.42
N HIS A 78 16.10 2.46 4.75
CA HIS A 78 15.77 2.20 3.35
C HIS A 78 14.76 1.06 3.26
N ASP A 79 13.72 1.26 2.49
CA ASP A 79 12.63 0.29 2.34
C ASP A 79 12.35 0.10 0.85
N LEU A 80 12.67 -1.11 0.37
CA LEU A 80 12.45 -1.53 -1.00
C LEU A 80 11.30 -2.53 -1.05
N ILE A 81 10.25 -2.22 -1.80
CA ILE A 81 9.05 -3.05 -1.91
C ILE A 81 8.83 -3.43 -3.37
N VAL A 82 8.69 -4.72 -3.62
CA VAL A 82 8.40 -5.28 -4.95
C VAL A 82 7.01 -5.91 -4.91
N PRO A 83 5.95 -5.18 -5.29
CA PRO A 83 4.60 -5.71 -5.37
C PRO A 83 4.38 -6.48 -6.66
N PHE A 84 3.64 -7.58 -6.55
CA PHE A 84 3.04 -8.32 -7.64
C PHE A 84 1.57 -8.53 -7.35
N SER A 85 0.70 -8.15 -8.27
CA SER A 85 -0.75 -8.25 -8.07
C SER A 85 -1.43 -8.77 -9.32
N PHE A 86 -2.51 -9.48 -9.14
CA PHE A 86 -3.43 -9.79 -10.21
C PHE A 86 -4.87 -9.38 -9.82
N ILE A 87 -5.63 -8.99 -10.84
CA ILE A 87 -7.05 -8.66 -10.73
C ILE A 87 -7.78 -9.46 -11.80
N TYR A 88 -8.77 -10.22 -11.39
CA TYR A 88 -9.69 -10.93 -12.27
C TYR A 88 -11.08 -10.33 -12.14
N ASN A 89 -11.62 -9.84 -13.25
CA ASN A 89 -12.98 -9.31 -13.34
C ASN A 89 -13.76 -10.18 -14.31
N SER A 90 -14.65 -11.00 -13.82
CA SER A 90 -15.49 -11.81 -14.69
C SER A 90 -16.46 -10.95 -15.48
N SER A 91 -16.53 -11.15 -16.79
CA SER A 91 -17.51 -10.51 -17.66
C SER A 91 -18.92 -11.11 -17.54
N ASN A 92 -18.99 -12.38 -17.13
CA ASN A 92 -20.25 -13.16 -17.07
C ASN A 92 -20.73 -13.41 -15.63
N SER A 93 -20.08 -12.80 -14.63
CA SER A 93 -20.39 -13.03 -13.22
C SER A 93 -20.26 -11.73 -12.43
N PRO A 94 -21.04 -11.54 -11.37
CA PRO A 94 -20.91 -10.37 -10.49
C PRO A 94 -19.63 -10.41 -9.62
N TRP A 95 -18.80 -11.45 -9.75
CA TRP A 95 -17.60 -11.63 -8.97
C TRP A 95 -16.36 -11.01 -9.61
N SER A 96 -15.56 -10.36 -8.79
CA SER A 96 -14.20 -9.96 -9.09
C SER A 96 -13.27 -10.44 -7.99
N PHE A 97 -12.04 -10.81 -8.35
CA PHE A 97 -11.05 -11.31 -7.40
C PHE A 97 -9.75 -10.50 -7.54
N PHE A 98 -9.07 -10.30 -6.43
CA PHE A 98 -7.72 -9.77 -6.45
C PHE A 98 -6.81 -10.55 -5.51
N ALA A 99 -5.55 -10.63 -5.88
CA ALA A 99 -4.50 -11.05 -4.97
C ALA A 99 -3.25 -10.21 -5.19
N GLN A 100 -2.52 -10.01 -4.13
CA GLN A 100 -1.26 -9.30 -4.13
C GLN A 100 -0.30 -10.00 -3.19
N ILE A 101 0.95 -10.12 -3.64
CA ILE A 101 2.09 -10.44 -2.79
C ILE A 101 3.14 -9.35 -2.98
N SER A 102 3.81 -8.95 -1.91
CA SER A 102 4.89 -7.97 -1.97
C SER A 102 6.05 -8.45 -1.11
N GLY A 103 7.22 -8.58 -1.73
CA GLY A 103 8.49 -8.71 -1.00
C GLY A 103 8.94 -7.33 -0.54
N GLN A 104 9.52 -7.27 0.65
CA GLN A 104 10.04 -6.05 1.27
C GLN A 104 11.42 -6.31 1.83
N LEU A 105 12.35 -5.38 1.59
CA LEU A 105 13.64 -5.28 2.24
C LEU A 105 13.68 -3.94 2.97
N ALA A 106 13.75 -3.98 4.30
CA ALA A 106 13.87 -2.80 5.15
C ALA A 106 15.20 -2.85 5.91
N THR A 107 16.14 -1.97 5.59
CA THR A 107 17.50 -2.02 6.11
C THR A 107 18.13 -0.64 6.21
N ASP A 108 19.11 -0.50 7.08
CA ASP A 108 20.00 0.67 7.17
C ASP A 108 21.28 0.51 6.32
N PHE A 109 21.43 -0.64 5.65
CA PHE A 109 22.59 -1.07 4.89
C PHE A 109 23.88 -1.26 5.70
N SER A 110 23.85 -1.17 7.01
CA SER A 110 25.03 -1.45 7.84
C SER A 110 25.38 -2.95 7.84
N ALA A 111 24.34 -3.80 7.90
CA ALA A 111 24.43 -5.25 7.72
C ALA A 111 23.08 -5.77 7.24
N ILE A 112 23.03 -6.45 6.10
CA ILE A 112 21.80 -7.07 5.61
C ILE A 112 21.70 -8.48 6.19
N THR A 113 20.60 -8.72 6.89
CA THR A 113 20.30 -10.02 7.54
C THR A 113 18.98 -10.58 7.04
N SER A 114 18.66 -11.80 7.42
CA SER A 114 17.36 -12.40 7.10
C SER A 114 16.16 -11.64 7.72
N ASP A 115 16.41 -10.91 8.80
CA ASP A 115 15.36 -10.17 9.52
C ASP A 115 14.95 -8.88 8.81
N ASP A 116 15.77 -8.40 7.88
CA ASP A 116 15.47 -7.24 7.03
C ASP A 116 14.49 -7.58 5.91
N PHE A 117 14.29 -8.88 5.64
CA PHE A 117 13.35 -9.33 4.63
C PHE A 117 12.00 -9.67 5.24
N ASP A 118 10.95 -9.19 4.60
CA ASP A 118 9.58 -9.55 4.94
C ASP A 118 8.73 -9.68 3.67
N TYR A 119 7.53 -10.21 3.83
CA TYR A 119 6.54 -10.22 2.78
C TYR A 119 5.17 -9.87 3.32
N SER A 120 4.38 -9.21 2.51
CA SER A 120 2.95 -9.03 2.73
C SER A 120 2.16 -9.73 1.65
N ALA A 121 0.97 -10.20 2.00
CA ALA A 121 0.07 -10.83 1.06
C ALA A 121 -1.36 -10.34 1.32
N ARG A 122 -2.10 -10.12 0.24
CA ARG A 122 -3.51 -9.72 0.30
C ARG A 122 -4.28 -10.54 -0.71
N LEU A 123 -5.44 -10.99 -0.32
CA LEU A 123 -6.38 -11.63 -1.24
C LEU A 123 -7.79 -11.14 -0.92
N GLY A 124 -8.62 -11.07 -1.94
CA GLY A 124 -9.99 -10.64 -1.73
C GLY A 124 -10.87 -10.89 -2.94
N ALA A 125 -12.15 -10.75 -2.68
CA ALA A 125 -13.19 -10.84 -3.65
C ALA A 125 -14.18 -9.68 -3.47
N GLN A 126 -14.78 -9.27 -4.58
CA GLN A 126 -15.86 -8.32 -4.62
C GLN A 126 -17.06 -8.98 -5.27
N TYR A 127 -18.22 -8.80 -4.67
CA TYR A 127 -19.50 -9.21 -5.25
C TYR A 127 -20.33 -7.97 -5.56
N LYS A 128 -20.69 -7.77 -6.84
CA LYS A 128 -21.52 -6.66 -7.30
C LYS A 128 -23.00 -7.07 -7.24
N PHE A 129 -23.75 -6.47 -6.33
CA PHE A 129 -25.21 -6.63 -6.26
C PHE A 129 -25.92 -5.80 -7.32
N SER A 130 -25.37 -4.64 -7.62
CA SER A 130 -25.87 -3.70 -8.62
C SER A 130 -24.73 -2.86 -9.20
N ASN A 131 -25.04 -1.99 -10.14
CA ASN A 131 -24.07 -1.01 -10.65
C ASN A 131 -23.66 0.04 -9.60
N THR A 132 -24.42 0.14 -8.51
CA THR A 132 -24.21 1.14 -7.48
C THR A 132 -23.74 0.57 -6.16
N PHE A 133 -23.83 -0.76 -5.96
CA PHE A 133 -23.49 -1.37 -4.68
C PHE A 133 -22.74 -2.68 -4.84
N SER A 134 -21.62 -2.81 -4.10
CA SER A 134 -20.85 -4.04 -4.01
C SER A 134 -20.35 -4.31 -2.60
N LEU A 135 -20.18 -5.59 -2.26
CA LEU A 135 -19.49 -6.04 -1.06
C LEU A 135 -18.07 -6.48 -1.39
N ASN A 136 -17.16 -6.21 -0.46
CA ASN A 136 -15.76 -6.58 -0.53
C ASN A 136 -15.40 -7.44 0.68
N PHE A 137 -14.71 -8.54 0.47
CA PHE A 137 -14.19 -9.38 1.53
C PHE A 137 -12.84 -9.94 1.16
N GLY A 138 -12.02 -10.18 2.18
CA GLY A 138 -10.67 -10.66 1.96
C GLY A 138 -9.89 -10.86 3.24
N ALA A 139 -8.61 -11.06 3.07
CA ALA A 139 -7.65 -11.14 4.16
C ALA A 139 -6.33 -10.53 3.72
N ALA A 140 -5.59 -9.99 4.69
CA ALA A 140 -4.26 -9.47 4.48
C ALA A 140 -3.31 -10.02 5.55
N ARG A 141 -2.20 -10.60 5.11
CA ARG A 141 -1.05 -10.84 5.99
C ARG A 141 -0.22 -9.57 6.02
N VAL A 142 -0.07 -9.03 7.21
CA VAL A 142 0.76 -7.86 7.47
C VAL A 142 1.69 -8.16 8.64
N ARG A 143 2.84 -7.49 8.67
CA ARG A 143 3.72 -7.49 9.83
C ARG A 143 3.52 -6.18 10.58
N ASN A 144 3.28 -6.27 11.87
CA ASN A 144 3.15 -5.11 12.74
C ASN A 144 3.94 -5.36 14.02
N PHE A 145 4.85 -4.42 14.36
CA PHE A 145 5.73 -4.51 15.53
C PHE A 145 6.47 -5.86 15.63
N GLY A 146 7.01 -6.34 14.50
CA GLY A 146 7.77 -7.58 14.44
C GLY A 146 6.94 -8.87 14.34
N ASN A 147 5.64 -8.82 14.60
CA ASN A 147 4.74 -9.97 14.54
C ASN A 147 3.95 -10.01 13.24
N ALA A 148 3.94 -11.17 12.58
CA ALA A 148 3.06 -11.39 11.44
C ALA A 148 1.65 -11.72 11.92
N MET A 149 0.66 -11.03 11.34
CA MET A 149 -0.75 -11.29 11.62
C MET A 149 -1.57 -11.34 10.34
N VAL A 150 -2.67 -12.07 10.38
CA VAL A 150 -3.65 -12.10 9.31
C VAL A 150 -4.87 -11.33 9.76
N LEU A 151 -5.19 -10.28 9.02
CA LEU A 151 -6.34 -9.42 9.28
C LEU A 151 -7.43 -9.72 8.25
N PRO A 152 -8.64 -10.08 8.67
CA PRO A 152 -9.78 -10.14 7.77
C PRO A 152 -10.16 -8.73 7.31
N ALA A 153 -10.60 -8.61 6.07
CA ALA A 153 -11.13 -7.39 5.50
C ALA A 153 -12.56 -7.60 5.04
N LEU A 154 -13.47 -6.79 5.55
CA LEU A 154 -14.86 -6.76 5.13
C LEU A 154 -15.24 -5.31 4.84
N GLY A 155 -16.01 -5.09 3.79
CA GLY A 155 -16.40 -3.75 3.43
C GLY A 155 -17.44 -3.69 2.33
N CYS A 156 -17.81 -2.47 1.96
CA CYS A 156 -18.71 -2.21 0.85
C CYS A 156 -18.26 -1.00 0.06
N THR A 157 -18.68 -0.96 -1.18
CA THR A 157 -18.58 0.23 -2.04
C THR A 157 -19.98 0.59 -2.50
N TRP A 158 -20.35 1.86 -2.30
CA TRP A 158 -21.62 2.40 -2.68
C TRP A 158 -21.43 3.66 -3.53
N GLN A 159 -22.04 3.67 -4.69
CA GLN A 159 -22.00 4.79 -5.66
C GLN A 159 -23.42 5.33 -5.87
N PRO A 160 -23.92 6.22 -4.99
CA PRO A 160 -25.29 6.75 -5.08
C PRO A 160 -25.50 7.59 -6.34
N ALA A 161 -24.45 8.18 -6.89
CA ALA A 161 -24.46 8.95 -8.13
C ALA A 161 -23.15 8.69 -8.91
N LYS A 162 -23.12 9.09 -10.19
CA LYS A 162 -21.94 8.89 -11.06
C LYS A 162 -20.67 9.53 -10.50
N ASP A 163 -20.82 10.65 -9.81
CA ASP A 163 -19.72 11.48 -9.31
C ASP A 163 -19.35 11.16 -7.86
N TRP A 164 -20.12 10.32 -7.16
CA TRP A 164 -19.93 10.02 -5.76
C TRP A 164 -19.61 8.55 -5.53
N SER A 165 -18.58 8.30 -4.77
CA SER A 165 -18.22 6.95 -4.32
C SER A 165 -17.91 6.95 -2.84
N PHE A 166 -18.58 6.07 -2.10
CA PHE A 166 -18.33 5.78 -0.71
C PHE A 166 -17.78 4.37 -0.60
N THR A 167 -16.60 4.21 0.02
CA THR A 167 -15.99 2.91 0.25
C THR A 167 -15.68 2.75 1.72
N LEU A 168 -16.22 1.70 2.32
CA LEU A 168 -15.85 1.20 3.63
C LEU A 168 -15.04 -0.08 3.42
N LEU A 169 -13.84 -0.16 3.98
CA LEU A 169 -13.01 -1.37 3.94
C LEU A 169 -12.20 -1.51 5.23
N GLY A 170 -12.65 -2.42 6.11
CA GLY A 170 -12.12 -2.53 7.47
C GLY A 170 -12.31 -1.20 8.23
N PRO A 171 -11.27 -0.68 8.89
CA PRO A 171 -11.37 0.59 9.62
C PRO A 171 -11.28 1.84 8.72
N ARG A 172 -11.07 1.64 7.40
CA ARG A 172 -10.88 2.76 6.46
C ARG A 172 -12.19 3.13 5.79
N ILE A 173 -12.53 4.42 5.88
CA ILE A 173 -13.64 5.03 5.15
C ILE A 173 -13.05 5.98 4.12
N THR A 174 -13.50 5.88 2.89
CA THR A 174 -13.10 6.78 1.79
C THR A 174 -14.35 7.32 1.13
N LEU A 175 -14.46 8.63 1.06
CA LEU A 175 -15.46 9.34 0.28
C LEU A 175 -14.74 10.02 -0.90
N SER A 176 -15.18 9.76 -2.10
CA SER A 176 -14.64 10.37 -3.31
C SER A 176 -15.75 11.07 -4.07
N HIS A 177 -15.45 12.28 -4.52
CA HIS A 177 -16.32 13.04 -5.40
C HIS A 177 -15.49 13.46 -6.62
N GLN A 178 -15.96 13.09 -7.81
CA GLN A 178 -15.34 13.49 -9.07
C GLN A 178 -15.95 14.81 -9.52
N ILE A 179 -15.13 15.85 -9.51
CA ILE A 179 -15.52 17.15 -10.07
C ILE A 179 -15.25 17.04 -11.57
N SER A 180 -16.30 17.18 -12.37
CA SER A 180 -16.20 17.20 -13.82
C SER A 180 -15.53 18.50 -14.24
N ASP A 181 -14.40 18.42 -14.90
CA ASP A 181 -13.82 19.57 -15.61
C ASP A 181 -14.71 19.88 -16.82
N HIS A 182 -15.24 21.09 -16.85
CA HIS A 182 -15.95 21.65 -18.01
C HIS A 182 -14.97 22.18 -19.04
#